data_54154719b7bb96e5cc7c3ad51bd616c5
#
_entry.id   54154719b7bb96e5cc7c3ad51bd616c5
#
_cell.length_a   1.000
_cell.length_b   1.000
_cell.length_c   1.000
_cell.angle_alpha   90.00
_cell.angle_beta   90.00
_cell.angle_gamma   90.00
#
_symmetry.space_group_name_H-M   'P 1'
#
loop_
_entity.id
_entity.type
_entity.pdbx_description
1 polymer ?
#
loop_
_entity_poly.entity_id
_entity_poly.type
_entity_poly.pdbx_seq_one_letter_code
_entity_poly.pdbx_strand_id
1 'polypeptide(L)'
;MYPTLEQLKTIAQSGEYRRIPVCRELYCDRYTPVEVMRTLRTASRHCYLLESASQTEVWGRYSFLGYEPSMEITCTDGKLQIRKIHENGTEEKTVQQVKHPGDAIRKILKEYKSPVLEDMPTFTGGLVGYFSYDYIKYSEPKLNLTDETEQDFRDMDLMLFDQVIAFDHYRQKVLLLTGVMTDDLENSYQKAEAKLKEMADLIRNGKQDEFPSLKLKSSIEPQFPKAKYCEMVEKAKHYIHEGDIFQVVLSNPMRAKAEGSLFDTYRVLRATNPSPYMFYFSSDDIEIAGASPETLARLAGTELSTFPLAGTRPRGKTKEEDLALEKGLLADEKERAEHNMLVDLGRNDIGKISKIGTVNVEKYMCIERFSHVMHIGSTVTGQIRDDKDAVDGVDAILPAGTLSGAPKFRACQIIQELEQSKRGIYGGAIGYLDFAGNLDTCIAIRLVYKKNGEICIRSGAGIVADSVPESEFQECCNKARAVVQAIETAQEGLE
;
A
#
# COMPACT_ATOMS: atom_id res chain seq x y z
N MET A 1 -5.86 11.46 -28.88
CA MET A 1 -4.71 11.07 -28.05
C MET A 1 -3.89 12.32 -27.76
N TYR A 2 -3.45 12.50 -26.52
CA TYR A 2 -2.63 13.60 -26.04
C TYR A 2 -1.44 13.01 -25.24
N PRO A 3 -0.21 13.57 -25.33
CA PRO A 3 0.23 14.58 -26.31
C PRO A 3 0.17 14.08 -27.76
N THR A 4 0.21 15.03 -28.72
CA THR A 4 0.33 14.72 -30.16
C THR A 4 1.74 14.26 -30.50
N LEU A 5 1.95 13.61 -31.67
CA LEU A 5 3.28 13.17 -32.10
C LEU A 5 4.30 14.33 -32.16
N GLU A 6 3.87 15.52 -32.60
CA GLU A 6 4.77 16.70 -32.66
C GLU A 6 5.19 17.18 -31.27
N GLN A 7 4.26 17.16 -30.30
CA GLN A 7 4.57 17.48 -28.90
C GLN A 7 5.52 16.45 -28.30
N LEU A 8 5.34 15.16 -28.61
CA LEU A 8 6.24 14.10 -28.16
C LEU A 8 7.66 14.26 -28.74
N LYS A 9 7.78 14.63 -30.03
CA LYS A 9 9.07 14.94 -30.66
C LYS A 9 9.79 16.07 -29.93
N THR A 10 9.05 17.10 -29.53
CA THR A 10 9.63 18.22 -28.77
C THR A 10 10.12 17.79 -27.38
N ILE A 11 9.32 16.99 -26.64
CA ILE A 11 9.71 16.50 -25.33
C ILE A 11 10.93 15.56 -25.45
N ALA A 12 10.94 14.68 -26.44
CA ALA A 12 12.02 13.72 -26.67
C ALA A 12 13.38 14.37 -27.02
N GLN A 13 13.38 15.60 -27.57
CA GLN A 13 14.60 16.34 -27.89
C GLN A 13 15.51 16.60 -26.68
N SER A 14 14.96 16.61 -25.46
CA SER A 14 15.76 16.75 -24.24
C SER A 14 16.73 15.58 -24.03
N GLY A 15 16.45 14.41 -24.56
CA GLY A 15 17.22 13.17 -24.36
C GLY A 15 17.17 12.64 -22.93
N GLU A 16 16.36 13.28 -22.05
CA GLU A 16 16.29 12.95 -20.63
C GLU A 16 15.38 11.76 -20.36
N TYR A 17 14.32 11.62 -21.15
CA TYR A 17 13.27 10.64 -20.94
C TYR A 17 13.39 9.45 -21.89
N ARG A 18 13.03 8.28 -21.41
CA ARG A 18 12.98 7.03 -22.18
C ARG A 18 11.57 6.69 -22.64
N ARG A 19 10.59 7.14 -21.89
CA ARG A 19 9.16 6.92 -22.11
C ARG A 19 8.42 8.22 -21.92
N ILE A 20 7.42 8.50 -22.73
CA ILE A 20 6.53 9.66 -22.57
C ILE A 20 5.10 9.14 -22.46
N PRO A 21 4.34 9.46 -21.40
CA PRO A 21 2.97 9.01 -21.27
C PRO A 21 2.06 9.66 -22.29
N VAL A 22 1.13 8.87 -22.82
CA VAL A 22 0.05 9.33 -23.70
C VAL A 22 -1.28 8.91 -23.17
N CYS A 23 -2.32 9.71 -23.41
CA CYS A 23 -3.63 9.56 -22.84
C CYS A 23 -4.73 9.65 -23.91
N ARG A 24 -5.80 8.87 -23.70
CA ARG A 24 -7.09 9.00 -24.38
C ARG A 24 -8.18 9.11 -23.32
N GLU A 25 -9.09 10.09 -23.48
CA GLU A 25 -10.21 10.30 -22.56
C GLU A 25 -11.48 9.59 -23.06
N LEU A 26 -12.25 9.07 -22.09
CA LEU A 26 -13.63 8.62 -22.26
C LEU A 26 -14.51 9.35 -21.22
N TYR A 27 -15.83 9.43 -21.47
CA TYR A 27 -16.77 9.89 -20.45
C TYR A 27 -17.03 8.78 -19.42
N CYS A 28 -17.14 9.16 -18.13
CA CYS A 28 -17.28 8.23 -17.00
C CYS A 28 -18.75 7.87 -16.68
N ASP A 29 -19.71 8.41 -17.45
CA ASP A 29 -21.15 8.29 -17.22
C ASP A 29 -21.72 6.86 -17.28
N ARG A 30 -20.96 5.91 -17.83
CA ARG A 30 -21.38 4.50 -18.02
C ARG A 30 -20.53 3.49 -17.23
N TYR A 31 -19.45 3.92 -16.59
CA TYR A 31 -18.46 3.03 -16.01
C TYR A 31 -18.14 3.39 -14.56
N THR A 32 -17.95 2.37 -13.73
CA THR A 32 -17.39 2.53 -12.39
C THR A 32 -16.08 1.76 -12.28
N PRO A 33 -15.17 2.14 -11.37
CA PRO A 33 -13.92 1.38 -11.15
C PRO A 33 -14.19 -0.10 -10.86
N VAL A 34 -15.21 -0.42 -10.06
CA VAL A 34 -15.58 -1.79 -9.71
C VAL A 34 -16.07 -2.58 -10.92
N GLU A 35 -16.88 -1.95 -11.78
CA GLU A 35 -17.39 -2.59 -13.00
C GLU A 35 -16.26 -2.87 -13.99
N VAL A 36 -15.38 -1.90 -14.22
CA VAL A 36 -14.22 -2.08 -15.08
C VAL A 36 -13.30 -3.16 -14.51
N MET A 37 -13.10 -3.20 -13.19
CA MET A 37 -12.28 -4.24 -12.55
C MET A 37 -12.81 -5.66 -12.79
N ARG A 38 -14.13 -5.88 -12.84
CA ARG A 38 -14.72 -7.17 -13.21
C ARG A 38 -14.26 -7.63 -14.62
N THR A 39 -14.27 -6.71 -15.58
CA THR A 39 -13.78 -6.97 -16.93
C THR A 39 -12.27 -7.27 -16.95
N LEU A 40 -11.48 -6.48 -16.24
CA LEU A 40 -10.02 -6.67 -16.19
C LEU A 40 -9.63 -8.01 -15.56
N ARG A 41 -10.32 -8.46 -14.52
CA ARG A 41 -10.09 -9.77 -13.89
C ARG A 41 -10.36 -10.95 -14.82
N THR A 42 -11.28 -10.79 -15.77
CA THR A 42 -11.52 -11.81 -16.82
C THR A 42 -10.40 -11.80 -17.84
N ALA A 43 -9.89 -10.63 -18.20
CA ALA A 43 -8.81 -10.48 -19.16
C ALA A 43 -7.43 -10.90 -18.61
N SER A 44 -7.17 -10.63 -17.32
CA SER A 44 -5.87 -10.87 -16.69
C SER A 44 -6.00 -11.39 -15.26
N ARG A 45 -5.16 -12.36 -14.90
CA ARG A 45 -5.00 -12.78 -13.49
C ARG A 45 -4.29 -11.75 -12.65
N HIS A 46 -3.40 -10.97 -13.29
CA HIS A 46 -2.62 -9.91 -12.66
C HIS A 46 -3.31 -8.58 -12.90
N CYS A 47 -3.97 -8.08 -11.88
CA CYS A 47 -4.65 -6.80 -11.94
C CYS A 47 -4.69 -6.13 -10.56
N TYR A 48 -4.86 -4.82 -10.57
CA TYR A 48 -5.01 -4.03 -9.36
C TYR A 48 -6.08 -2.95 -9.50
N LEU A 49 -6.61 -2.54 -8.36
CA LEU A 49 -7.44 -1.36 -8.17
C LEU A 49 -6.93 -0.61 -6.94
N LEU A 50 -6.53 0.64 -7.13
CA LEU A 50 -6.15 1.58 -6.08
C LEU A 50 -7.14 2.73 -6.08
N GLU A 51 -7.79 2.96 -4.96
CA GLU A 51 -8.78 4.03 -4.78
C GLU A 51 -8.51 4.80 -3.49
N SER A 52 -9.08 5.99 -3.38
CA SER A 52 -9.17 6.72 -2.13
C SER A 52 -10.61 7.11 -1.87
N ALA A 53 -11.09 6.88 -0.66
CA ALA A 53 -12.41 7.33 -0.23
C ALA A 53 -12.45 8.79 0.23
N SER A 54 -11.31 9.47 0.30
CA SER A 54 -11.22 10.89 0.62
C SER A 54 -11.72 11.72 -0.57
N GLN A 55 -12.78 12.48 -0.39
CA GLN A 55 -13.40 13.30 -1.46
C GLN A 55 -12.82 14.71 -1.54
N THR A 56 -11.52 14.89 -1.34
CA THR A 56 -10.87 16.20 -1.50
C THR A 56 -10.25 16.33 -2.90
N GLU A 57 -10.05 17.54 -3.40
CA GLU A 57 -9.43 17.81 -4.72
C GLU A 57 -8.02 17.22 -4.86
N VAL A 58 -7.33 17.02 -3.75
CA VAL A 58 -5.95 16.50 -3.69
C VAL A 58 -5.92 15.00 -3.40
N TRP A 59 -6.80 14.54 -2.50
CA TRP A 59 -6.91 13.15 -2.08
C TRP A 59 -8.23 12.58 -2.60
N GLY A 60 -8.18 11.43 -3.26
CA GLY A 60 -9.38 10.76 -3.76
C GLY A 60 -9.88 11.24 -5.12
N ARG A 61 -9.11 12.09 -5.80
CA ARG A 61 -9.45 12.51 -7.16
C ARG A 61 -9.43 11.35 -8.14
N TYR A 62 -8.48 10.43 -8.00
CA TYR A 62 -8.28 9.36 -8.97
C TYR A 62 -8.50 7.97 -8.34
N SER A 63 -9.08 7.06 -9.15
CA SER A 63 -8.95 5.61 -8.96
C SER A 63 -8.10 5.07 -10.09
N PHE A 64 -7.11 4.24 -9.77
CA PHE A 64 -6.18 3.65 -10.73
C PHE A 64 -6.39 2.16 -10.85
N LEU A 65 -6.46 1.67 -12.09
CA LEU A 65 -6.53 0.24 -12.40
C LEU A 65 -5.45 -0.12 -13.40
N GLY A 66 -4.94 -1.34 -13.29
CA GLY A 66 -4.04 -1.92 -14.26
C GLY A 66 -4.28 -3.42 -14.41
N TYR A 67 -3.86 -3.94 -15.54
CA TYR A 67 -3.97 -5.34 -15.93
C TYR A 67 -2.83 -5.69 -16.90
N GLU A 68 -2.56 -6.98 -17.08
CA GLU A 68 -1.51 -7.45 -17.98
C GLU A 68 -0.17 -6.73 -17.76
N PRO A 69 0.48 -6.91 -16.60
CA PRO A 69 1.79 -6.32 -16.37
C PRO A 69 2.81 -6.88 -17.38
N SER A 70 3.71 -6.03 -17.85
CA SER A 70 4.80 -6.47 -18.74
C SER A 70 5.95 -7.13 -17.99
N MET A 71 5.98 -7.00 -16.66
CA MET A 71 7.04 -7.56 -15.81
C MET A 71 6.52 -7.81 -14.39
N GLU A 72 6.97 -8.90 -13.77
CA GLU A 72 6.83 -9.17 -12.34
C GLU A 72 8.21 -9.27 -11.71
N ILE A 73 8.40 -8.61 -10.58
CA ILE A 73 9.66 -8.52 -9.83
C ILE A 73 9.38 -8.99 -8.40
N THR A 74 9.90 -10.15 -8.05
CA THR A 74 9.70 -10.73 -6.73
C THR A 74 11.03 -10.97 -6.04
N CYS A 75 11.06 -10.85 -4.71
CA CYS A 75 12.22 -11.17 -3.92
C CYS A 75 11.82 -11.93 -2.67
N THR A 76 12.56 -12.99 -2.34
CA THR A 76 12.43 -13.76 -1.10
C THR A 76 13.82 -14.13 -0.62
N ASP A 77 14.21 -13.67 0.56
CA ASP A 77 15.52 -13.93 1.18
C ASP A 77 16.70 -13.67 0.23
N GLY A 78 16.65 -12.54 -0.48
CA GLY A 78 17.66 -12.11 -1.45
C GLY A 78 17.62 -12.85 -2.78
N LYS A 79 16.75 -13.84 -2.96
CA LYS A 79 16.51 -14.47 -4.26
C LYS A 79 15.57 -13.61 -5.07
N LEU A 80 16.14 -12.74 -5.89
CA LEU A 80 15.42 -11.86 -6.81
C LEU A 80 15.05 -12.62 -8.08
N GLN A 81 13.78 -12.56 -8.44
CA GLN A 81 13.26 -13.10 -9.69
C GLN A 81 12.61 -11.98 -10.49
N ILE A 82 12.96 -11.85 -11.76
CA ILE A 82 12.31 -10.96 -12.71
C ILE A 82 11.72 -11.83 -13.82
N ARG A 83 10.41 -11.73 -14.00
CA ARG A 83 9.63 -12.37 -15.05
C ARG A 83 9.15 -11.30 -16.03
N LYS A 84 9.69 -11.26 -17.23
CA LYS A 84 9.21 -10.40 -18.32
C LYS A 84 8.14 -11.15 -19.10
N ILE A 85 7.05 -10.47 -19.39
CA ILE A 85 5.90 -11.02 -20.12
C ILE A 85 5.83 -10.26 -21.45
N HIS A 86 6.07 -10.95 -22.56
CA HIS A 86 6.05 -10.36 -23.88
C HIS A 86 4.62 -10.36 -24.48
N GLU A 87 4.36 -9.44 -25.40
CA GLU A 87 3.06 -9.30 -26.09
C GLU A 87 2.59 -10.60 -26.79
N ASN A 88 3.51 -11.48 -27.21
CA ASN A 88 3.20 -12.78 -27.79
C ASN A 88 2.90 -13.88 -26.74
N GLY A 89 2.83 -13.53 -25.45
CA GLY A 89 2.59 -14.45 -24.35
C GLY A 89 3.80 -15.29 -23.93
N THR A 90 4.99 -15.08 -24.52
CA THR A 90 6.21 -15.74 -24.06
C THR A 90 6.75 -15.05 -22.80
N GLU A 91 7.34 -15.85 -21.92
CA GLU A 91 7.91 -15.35 -20.66
C GLU A 91 9.44 -15.57 -20.65
N GLU A 92 10.14 -14.55 -20.19
CA GLU A 92 11.58 -14.63 -19.88
C GLU A 92 11.76 -14.48 -18.37
N LYS A 93 12.39 -15.48 -17.76
CA LYS A 93 12.60 -15.51 -16.33
C LYS A 93 14.09 -15.48 -15.99
N THR A 94 14.48 -14.48 -15.20
CA THR A 94 15.81 -14.39 -14.62
C THR A 94 15.75 -14.53 -13.11
N VAL A 95 16.71 -15.24 -12.53
CA VAL A 95 16.82 -15.42 -11.08
C VAL A 95 18.26 -15.13 -10.67
N GLN A 96 18.43 -14.30 -9.66
CA GLN A 96 19.75 -13.96 -9.14
C GLN A 96 19.71 -13.75 -7.62
N GLN A 97 20.82 -14.02 -6.95
CA GLN A 97 20.98 -13.69 -5.54
C GLN A 97 21.48 -12.24 -5.43
N VAL A 98 20.78 -11.42 -4.66
CA VAL A 98 21.09 -10.01 -4.43
C VAL A 98 21.24 -9.70 -2.95
N LYS A 99 22.06 -8.71 -2.63
CA LYS A 99 22.13 -8.17 -1.26
C LYS A 99 20.95 -7.25 -0.96
N HIS A 100 20.51 -6.48 -1.99
CA HIS A 100 19.42 -5.54 -1.89
C HIS A 100 18.62 -5.52 -3.20
N PRO A 101 17.30 -5.78 -3.21
CA PRO A 101 16.51 -5.81 -4.43
C PRO A 101 16.27 -4.41 -5.05
N GLY A 102 16.46 -3.35 -4.28
CA GLY A 102 16.29 -1.96 -4.71
C GLY A 102 17.12 -1.56 -5.93
N ASP A 103 18.31 -2.16 -6.11
CA ASP A 103 19.15 -1.86 -7.27
C ASP A 103 18.51 -2.30 -8.59
N ALA A 104 17.77 -3.42 -8.57
CA ALA A 104 17.01 -3.88 -9.73
C ALA A 104 15.82 -2.95 -10.02
N ILE A 105 15.12 -2.50 -8.96
CA ILE A 105 14.02 -1.53 -9.09
C ILE A 105 14.52 -0.24 -9.73
N ARG A 106 15.64 0.33 -9.24
CA ARG A 106 16.28 1.55 -9.80
C ARG A 106 16.62 1.40 -11.27
N LYS A 107 17.21 0.25 -11.64
CA LYS A 107 17.54 -0.04 -13.02
C LYS A 107 16.31 -0.03 -13.93
N ILE A 108 15.24 -0.71 -13.50
CA ILE A 108 13.98 -0.79 -14.26
C ILE A 108 13.35 0.59 -14.38
N LEU A 109 13.20 1.34 -13.29
CA LEU A 109 12.63 2.69 -13.33
C LEU A 109 13.42 3.63 -14.24
N LYS A 110 14.74 3.49 -14.31
CA LYS A 110 15.60 4.27 -15.23
C LYS A 110 15.32 3.94 -16.70
N GLU A 111 15.01 2.66 -17.03
CA GLU A 111 14.69 2.23 -18.39
C GLU A 111 13.35 2.79 -18.87
N TYR A 112 12.45 3.20 -17.94
CA TYR A 112 11.13 3.77 -18.21
C TYR A 112 11.00 5.24 -17.79
N LYS A 113 12.11 5.94 -17.49
CA LYS A 113 12.08 7.31 -16.99
C LYS A 113 11.16 8.19 -17.84
N SER A 114 10.14 8.79 -17.21
CA SER A 114 9.07 9.56 -17.84
C SER A 114 8.98 10.98 -17.28
N PRO A 115 8.52 11.97 -18.09
CA PRO A 115 8.22 13.30 -17.59
C PRO A 115 6.89 13.31 -16.81
N VAL A 116 6.77 14.29 -15.91
CA VAL A 116 5.48 14.73 -15.37
C VAL A 116 4.86 15.71 -16.37
N LEU A 117 3.63 15.46 -16.79
CA LEU A 117 2.88 16.32 -17.72
C LEU A 117 1.67 16.93 -16.98
N GLU A 118 1.45 18.22 -17.17
CA GLU A 118 0.49 19.04 -16.40
C GLU A 118 -0.97 18.50 -16.44
N ASP A 119 -1.41 18.01 -17.61
CA ASP A 119 -2.77 17.53 -17.80
C ASP A 119 -2.94 16.01 -17.56
N MET A 120 -1.92 15.34 -17.01
CA MET A 120 -1.94 13.90 -16.70
C MET A 120 -2.27 13.64 -15.23
N PRO A 121 -2.84 12.47 -14.91
CA PRO A 121 -2.98 12.05 -13.51
C PRO A 121 -1.61 11.85 -12.85
N THR A 122 -1.61 11.84 -11.52
CA THR A 122 -0.39 11.67 -10.71
C THR A 122 0.36 10.36 -10.94
N PHE A 123 -0.33 9.34 -11.45
CA PHE A 123 0.23 8.05 -11.80
C PHE A 123 -0.07 7.71 -13.26
N THR A 124 0.95 7.58 -14.09
CA THR A 124 0.84 7.30 -15.53
C THR A 124 1.49 5.98 -15.95
N GLY A 125 1.89 5.18 -14.98
CA GLY A 125 2.57 3.90 -15.12
C GLY A 125 3.74 3.77 -14.16
N GLY A 126 4.10 2.54 -13.83
CA GLY A 126 5.15 2.25 -12.86
C GLY A 126 5.06 0.84 -12.30
N LEU A 127 5.72 0.66 -11.17
CA LEU A 127 5.71 -0.56 -10.39
C LEU A 127 4.62 -0.47 -9.33
N VAL A 128 3.69 -1.42 -9.30
CA VAL A 128 2.57 -1.50 -8.36
C VAL A 128 2.64 -2.83 -7.62
N GLY A 129 2.44 -2.81 -6.31
CA GLY A 129 2.46 -4.01 -5.50
C GLY A 129 2.76 -3.74 -4.04
N TYR A 130 3.56 -4.59 -3.41
CA TYR A 130 3.88 -4.45 -2.00
C TYR A 130 5.35 -4.74 -1.67
N PHE A 131 5.79 -4.12 -0.57
CA PHE A 131 6.96 -4.50 0.22
C PHE A 131 6.45 -5.07 1.54
N SER A 132 6.88 -6.28 1.91
CA SER A 132 6.49 -6.87 3.20
C SER A 132 7.16 -6.14 4.38
N TYR A 133 6.67 -6.38 5.59
CA TYR A 133 7.35 -5.94 6.81
C TYR A 133 8.80 -6.47 6.86
N ASP A 134 8.98 -7.71 6.44
CA ASP A 134 10.26 -8.42 6.49
C ASP A 134 11.30 -7.88 5.49
N TYR A 135 10.90 -6.99 4.58
CA TYR A 135 11.80 -6.26 3.67
C TYR A 135 12.83 -5.39 4.41
N ILE A 136 12.54 -4.98 5.67
CA ILE A 136 13.49 -4.22 6.51
C ILE A 136 14.87 -4.88 6.61
N LYS A 137 14.97 -6.20 6.47
CA LYS A 137 16.26 -6.92 6.51
C LYS A 137 17.25 -6.47 5.43
N TYR A 138 16.77 -5.85 4.34
CA TYR A 138 17.62 -5.31 3.28
C TYR A 138 18.20 -3.94 3.64
N SER A 139 17.45 -3.09 4.34
CA SER A 139 17.93 -1.79 4.83
C SER A 139 18.65 -1.90 6.18
N GLU A 140 18.30 -2.90 7.01
CA GLU A 140 18.89 -3.16 8.32
C GLU A 140 19.44 -4.62 8.41
N PRO A 141 20.56 -4.96 7.75
CA PRO A 141 21.08 -6.34 7.69
C PRO A 141 21.48 -6.94 9.05
N LYS A 142 21.60 -6.11 10.09
CA LYS A 142 21.86 -6.57 11.46
C LYS A 142 20.62 -7.17 12.13
N LEU A 143 19.44 -6.94 11.59
CA LEU A 143 18.22 -7.64 11.98
C LEU A 143 18.24 -9.03 11.34
N ASN A 144 18.60 -10.04 12.10
CA ASN A 144 18.51 -11.43 11.68
C ASN A 144 17.03 -11.88 11.71
N LEU A 145 16.24 -11.43 10.72
CA LEU A 145 14.87 -11.89 10.54
C LEU A 145 14.89 -13.24 9.80
N THR A 146 15.28 -14.30 10.51
CA THR A 146 15.22 -15.67 10.01
C THR A 146 14.03 -16.36 10.65
N ASP A 147 13.07 -16.77 9.84
CA ASP A 147 11.98 -17.63 10.27
C ASP A 147 11.79 -18.76 9.26
N GLU A 148 11.72 -19.99 9.77
CA GLU A 148 11.53 -21.19 8.96
C GLU A 148 10.03 -21.46 8.66
N THR A 149 9.10 -20.75 9.32
CA THR A 149 7.67 -21.10 9.32
C THR A 149 6.87 -20.60 8.11
N GLU A 150 7.28 -19.51 7.45
CA GLU A 150 6.62 -18.96 6.26
C GLU A 150 7.63 -18.61 5.16
N GLN A 151 8.47 -19.58 4.79
CA GLN A 151 9.55 -19.39 3.81
C GLN A 151 9.08 -18.91 2.44
N ASP A 152 7.81 -19.15 2.08
CA ASP A 152 7.24 -18.83 0.77
C ASP A 152 6.63 -17.43 0.66
N PHE A 153 6.57 -16.63 1.75
CA PHE A 153 6.04 -15.29 1.64
C PHE A 153 7.09 -14.34 1.08
N ARG A 154 6.74 -13.65 -0.01
CA ARG A 154 7.66 -12.74 -0.71
C ARG A 154 7.95 -11.51 0.13
N ASP A 155 9.25 -11.14 0.23
CA ASP A 155 9.66 -9.88 0.87
C ASP A 155 9.21 -8.67 0.05
N MET A 156 9.10 -8.86 -1.28
CA MET A 156 8.67 -7.85 -2.23
C MET A 156 7.99 -8.54 -3.42
N ASP A 157 6.88 -7.97 -3.86
CA ASP A 157 6.16 -8.37 -5.08
C ASP A 157 5.66 -7.11 -5.78
N LEU A 158 6.31 -6.77 -6.87
CA LEU A 158 6.01 -5.59 -7.69
C LEU A 158 5.78 -6.01 -9.13
N MET A 159 4.77 -5.42 -9.75
CA MET A 159 4.42 -5.63 -11.15
C MET A 159 4.54 -4.33 -11.92
N LEU A 160 5.14 -4.38 -13.11
CA LEU A 160 5.29 -3.22 -13.98
C LEU A 160 4.07 -3.09 -14.89
N PHE A 161 3.35 -2.00 -14.71
CA PHE A 161 2.20 -1.63 -15.53
C PHE A 161 2.53 -0.40 -16.38
N ASP A 162 2.60 -0.61 -17.69
CA ASP A 162 2.69 0.47 -18.68
C ASP A 162 1.31 1.00 -19.07
N GLN A 163 0.28 0.17 -18.90
CA GLN A 163 -1.11 0.48 -19.17
C GLN A 163 -1.82 0.80 -17.85
N VAL A 164 -2.42 1.99 -17.78
CA VAL A 164 -3.17 2.44 -16.61
C VAL A 164 -4.52 2.98 -17.04
N ILE A 165 -5.55 2.62 -16.32
CA ILE A 165 -6.89 3.22 -16.41
C ILE A 165 -7.07 4.10 -15.18
N ALA A 166 -7.25 5.40 -15.37
CA ALA A 166 -7.45 6.34 -14.29
C ALA A 166 -8.86 6.95 -14.37
N PHE A 167 -9.66 6.77 -13.32
CA PHE A 167 -10.93 7.47 -13.16
C PHE A 167 -10.66 8.82 -12.52
N ASP A 168 -10.88 9.92 -13.24
CA ASP A 168 -10.86 11.29 -12.69
C ASP A 168 -12.28 11.62 -12.17
N HIS A 169 -12.48 11.44 -10.87
CA HIS A 169 -13.78 11.68 -10.22
C HIS A 169 -14.17 13.15 -10.22
N TYR A 170 -13.21 14.06 -10.30
CA TYR A 170 -13.47 15.50 -10.37
C TYR A 170 -13.94 15.93 -11.76
N ARG A 171 -13.24 15.48 -12.83
CA ARG A 171 -13.59 15.81 -14.22
C ARG A 171 -14.64 14.87 -14.82
N GLN A 172 -15.06 13.81 -14.12
CA GLN A 172 -15.98 12.77 -14.59
C GLN A 172 -15.50 12.14 -15.91
N LYS A 173 -14.21 11.78 -15.95
CA LYS A 173 -13.54 11.18 -17.10
C LYS A 173 -12.87 9.87 -16.73
N VAL A 174 -12.76 8.98 -17.70
CA VAL A 174 -11.87 7.82 -17.66
C VAL A 174 -10.70 8.13 -18.58
N LEU A 175 -9.51 8.11 -18.04
CA LEU A 175 -8.25 8.36 -18.73
C LEU A 175 -7.58 7.01 -19.00
N LEU A 176 -7.39 6.68 -20.27
CA LEU A 176 -6.62 5.50 -20.70
C LEU A 176 -5.21 5.96 -20.99
N LEU A 177 -4.24 5.36 -20.33
CA LEU A 177 -2.84 5.77 -20.35
C LEU A 177 -1.95 4.61 -20.79
N THR A 178 -0.95 4.92 -21.61
CA THR A 178 0.17 4.04 -21.95
C THR A 178 1.40 4.86 -22.27
N GLY A 179 2.53 4.23 -22.57
CA GLY A 179 3.79 4.91 -22.87
C GLY A 179 4.19 4.85 -24.33
N VAL A 180 4.90 5.88 -24.77
CA VAL A 180 5.60 5.95 -26.05
C VAL A 180 7.09 5.96 -25.76
N MET A 181 7.82 4.95 -26.24
CA MET A 181 9.27 4.87 -26.09
C MET A 181 9.97 5.84 -27.04
N THR A 182 11.02 6.52 -26.56
CA THR A 182 11.67 7.61 -27.30
C THR A 182 12.71 7.14 -28.31
N ASP A 183 13.17 5.90 -28.22
CA ASP A 183 14.15 5.29 -29.12
C ASP A 183 13.59 4.98 -30.52
N ASP A 184 12.29 4.68 -30.62
CA ASP A 184 11.55 4.48 -31.87
C ASP A 184 10.18 5.18 -31.76
N LEU A 185 10.20 6.51 -31.71
CA LEU A 185 9.06 7.35 -31.35
C LEU A 185 7.86 7.15 -32.24
N GLU A 186 8.03 7.09 -33.55
CA GLU A 186 6.91 7.04 -34.51
C GLU A 186 6.21 5.69 -34.48
N ASN A 187 6.96 4.58 -34.47
CA ASN A 187 6.40 3.24 -34.37
C ASN A 187 5.75 3.03 -32.96
N SER A 188 6.43 3.47 -31.91
CA SER A 188 5.91 3.41 -30.55
C SER A 188 4.61 4.22 -30.38
N TYR A 189 4.50 5.39 -31.06
CA TYR A 189 3.27 6.19 -31.07
C TYR A 189 2.10 5.46 -31.72
N GLN A 190 2.33 4.78 -32.86
CA GLN A 190 1.30 3.99 -33.54
C GLN A 190 0.85 2.80 -32.66
N LYS A 191 1.79 2.10 -32.02
CA LYS A 191 1.48 1.03 -31.07
C LYS A 191 0.66 1.54 -29.89
N ALA A 192 1.03 2.68 -29.31
CA ALA A 192 0.29 3.29 -28.22
C ALA A 192 -1.13 3.67 -28.62
N GLU A 193 -1.34 4.21 -29.82
CA GLU A 193 -2.68 4.51 -30.35
C GLU A 193 -3.55 3.25 -30.48
N ALA A 194 -2.98 2.18 -31.02
CA ALA A 194 -3.65 0.89 -31.13
C ALA A 194 -4.02 0.33 -29.74
N LYS A 195 -3.08 0.41 -28.79
CA LYS A 195 -3.30 -0.07 -27.42
C LYS A 195 -4.39 0.72 -26.68
N LEU A 196 -4.39 2.04 -26.79
CA LEU A 196 -5.45 2.89 -26.20
C LEU A 196 -6.83 2.59 -26.82
N LYS A 197 -6.88 2.18 -28.09
CA LYS A 197 -8.12 1.72 -28.72
C LYS A 197 -8.57 0.38 -28.17
N GLU A 198 -7.64 -0.57 -28.04
CA GLU A 198 -7.90 -1.89 -27.44
C GLU A 198 -8.42 -1.75 -26.00
N MET A 199 -7.77 -0.93 -25.17
CA MET A 199 -8.23 -0.64 -23.81
C MET A 199 -9.65 -0.08 -23.79
N ALA A 200 -9.97 0.85 -24.69
CA ALA A 200 -11.33 1.40 -24.81
C ALA A 200 -12.36 0.34 -25.22
N ASP A 201 -11.99 -0.54 -26.14
CA ASP A 201 -12.86 -1.63 -26.58
C ASP A 201 -13.03 -2.69 -25.49
N LEU A 202 -11.99 -3.01 -24.71
CA LEU A 202 -12.08 -3.90 -23.55
C LEU A 202 -13.06 -3.36 -22.50
N ILE A 203 -12.98 -2.08 -22.15
CA ILE A 203 -13.90 -1.47 -21.19
C ILE A 203 -15.35 -1.48 -21.70
N ARG A 204 -15.57 -1.27 -23.00
CA ARG A 204 -16.91 -1.20 -23.58
C ARG A 204 -17.57 -2.55 -23.81
N ASN A 205 -16.80 -3.52 -24.23
CA ASN A 205 -17.29 -4.77 -24.84
C ASN A 205 -16.65 -6.02 -24.21
N GLY A 206 -15.75 -5.85 -23.23
CA GLY A 206 -15.05 -6.96 -22.58
C GLY A 206 -16.02 -7.88 -21.83
N LYS A 207 -15.72 -9.16 -21.86
CA LYS A 207 -16.50 -10.17 -21.11
C LYS A 207 -16.26 -9.99 -19.61
N GLN A 208 -17.25 -10.36 -18.84
CA GLN A 208 -17.17 -10.44 -17.38
C GLN A 208 -17.52 -11.86 -16.97
N ASP A 209 -16.52 -12.59 -16.47
CA ASP A 209 -16.75 -13.89 -15.88
C ASP A 209 -17.28 -13.74 -14.46
N GLU A 210 -18.06 -14.69 -14.01
CA GLU A 210 -18.46 -14.79 -12.61
C GLU A 210 -17.31 -15.40 -11.80
N PHE A 211 -16.86 -14.62 -10.81
CA PHE A 211 -15.90 -15.11 -9.82
C PHE A 211 -16.67 -15.42 -8.53
N PRO A 212 -16.69 -16.69 -8.09
CA PRO A 212 -17.39 -17.04 -6.85
C PRO A 212 -16.88 -16.21 -5.67
N SER A 213 -17.78 -15.64 -4.90
CA SER A 213 -17.44 -14.95 -3.65
C SER A 213 -16.71 -15.88 -2.70
N LEU A 214 -15.86 -15.32 -1.85
CA LEU A 214 -15.12 -16.08 -0.86
C LEU A 214 -16.07 -16.89 0.03
N LYS A 215 -15.74 -18.15 0.27
CA LYS A 215 -16.44 -19.06 1.19
C LYS A 215 -15.42 -19.58 2.21
N LEU A 216 -15.64 -19.33 3.48
CA LEU A 216 -14.86 -19.93 4.56
C LEU A 216 -15.16 -21.43 4.65
N LYS A 217 -14.09 -22.22 4.81
CA LYS A 217 -14.14 -23.70 5.01
C LYS A 217 -13.77 -24.10 6.43
N SER A 218 -13.31 -23.15 7.24
CA SER A 218 -13.06 -23.31 8.67
C SER A 218 -13.37 -22.01 9.40
N SER A 219 -13.46 -22.07 10.74
CA SER A 219 -13.46 -20.87 11.58
C SER A 219 -12.20 -20.04 11.39
N ILE A 220 -12.30 -18.73 11.61
CA ILE A 220 -11.14 -17.82 11.67
C ILE A 220 -10.53 -17.92 13.05
N GLU A 221 -9.34 -18.50 13.16
CA GLU A 221 -8.65 -18.74 14.43
C GLU A 221 -7.40 -17.88 14.58
N PRO A 222 -7.18 -17.25 15.75
CA PRO A 222 -5.95 -16.54 16.04
C PRO A 222 -4.79 -17.52 16.24
N GLN A 223 -3.62 -17.22 15.69
CA GLN A 223 -2.40 -18.01 15.87
C GLN A 223 -1.97 -18.05 17.36
N PHE A 224 -2.08 -16.91 18.03
CA PHE A 224 -1.81 -16.81 19.46
C PHE A 224 -3.13 -16.75 20.23
N PRO A 225 -3.52 -17.82 20.93
CA PRO A 225 -4.65 -17.79 21.86
C PRO A 225 -4.47 -16.71 22.92
N LYS A 226 -5.58 -16.24 23.52
CA LYS A 226 -5.57 -15.13 24.50
C LYS A 226 -4.49 -15.25 25.56
N ALA A 227 -4.34 -16.43 26.18
CA ALA A 227 -3.33 -16.66 27.22
C ALA A 227 -1.90 -16.43 26.69
N LYS A 228 -1.60 -16.95 25.48
CA LYS A 228 -0.27 -16.80 24.86
C LYS A 228 0.01 -15.35 24.50
N TYR A 229 -0.95 -14.66 23.92
CA TYR A 229 -0.81 -13.23 23.58
C TYR A 229 -0.59 -12.38 24.84
N CYS A 230 -1.32 -12.65 25.93
CA CYS A 230 -1.10 -11.99 27.22
C CYS A 230 0.31 -12.22 27.79
N GLU A 231 0.86 -13.43 27.66
CA GLU A 231 2.27 -13.71 28.04
C GLU A 231 3.26 -12.88 27.21
N MET A 232 3.00 -12.72 25.90
CA MET A 232 3.84 -11.89 25.03
C MET A 232 3.78 -10.43 25.46
N VAL A 233 2.59 -9.91 25.80
CA VAL A 233 2.42 -8.54 26.31
C VAL A 233 3.21 -8.34 27.60
N GLU A 234 3.15 -9.27 28.56
CA GLU A 234 3.92 -9.16 29.82
C GLU A 234 5.45 -9.17 29.55
N LYS A 235 5.93 -9.98 28.62
CA LYS A 235 7.35 -9.96 28.21
C LYS A 235 7.73 -8.64 27.56
N ALA A 236 6.88 -8.07 26.71
CA ALA A 236 7.10 -6.75 26.11
C ALA A 236 7.17 -5.64 27.16
N LYS A 237 6.29 -5.67 28.18
CA LYS A 237 6.33 -4.76 29.32
C LYS A 237 7.61 -4.89 30.12
N HIS A 238 8.16 -6.10 30.27
CA HIS A 238 9.45 -6.32 30.91
C HIS A 238 10.57 -5.56 30.17
N TYR A 239 10.66 -5.68 28.81
CA TYR A 239 11.63 -4.92 28.02
C TYR A 239 11.47 -3.38 28.17
N ILE A 240 10.23 -2.90 28.32
CA ILE A 240 9.96 -1.48 28.57
C ILE A 240 10.49 -1.08 29.96
N HIS A 241 10.25 -1.89 31.00
CA HIS A 241 10.74 -1.61 32.36
C HIS A 241 12.27 -1.68 32.47
N GLU A 242 12.94 -2.54 31.71
CA GLU A 242 14.40 -2.60 31.63
C GLU A 242 15.00 -1.43 30.82
N GLY A 243 14.16 -0.65 30.13
CA GLY A 243 14.60 0.53 29.38
C GLY A 243 15.09 0.23 27.96
N ASP A 244 14.83 -0.98 27.44
CA ASP A 244 15.18 -1.39 26.08
C ASP A 244 14.41 -0.61 25.03
N ILE A 245 13.12 -0.35 25.29
CA ILE A 245 12.16 0.29 24.40
C ILE A 245 11.15 1.13 25.19
N PHE A 246 10.51 2.07 24.52
CA PHE A 246 9.36 2.83 25.07
C PHE A 246 8.03 2.18 24.69
N GLN A 247 7.96 1.61 23.49
CA GLN A 247 6.77 0.98 22.93
C GLN A 247 7.18 -0.12 21.95
N VAL A 248 6.35 -1.17 21.84
CA VAL A 248 6.43 -2.18 20.79
C VAL A 248 5.03 -2.57 20.35
N VAL A 249 4.84 -2.80 19.04
CA VAL A 249 3.57 -3.28 18.49
C VAL A 249 3.63 -4.79 18.35
N LEU A 250 2.83 -5.52 19.12
CA LEU A 250 2.66 -6.96 18.97
C LEU A 250 1.43 -7.27 18.12
N SER A 251 1.56 -8.25 17.22
CA SER A 251 0.49 -8.63 16.31
C SER A 251 0.09 -10.09 16.43
N ASN A 252 -1.14 -10.38 15.97
CA ASN A 252 -1.70 -11.73 15.97
C ASN A 252 -2.34 -12.02 14.60
N PRO A 253 -1.83 -12.96 13.83
CA PRO A 253 -2.47 -13.40 12.60
C PRO A 253 -3.67 -14.29 12.92
N MET A 254 -4.76 -14.08 12.19
CA MET A 254 -5.96 -14.89 12.21
C MET A 254 -6.10 -15.57 10.86
N ARG A 255 -6.27 -16.88 10.84
CA ARG A 255 -6.27 -17.70 9.62
C ARG A 255 -7.53 -18.53 9.49
N ALA A 256 -7.93 -18.78 8.25
CA ALA A 256 -8.98 -19.74 7.91
C ALA A 256 -8.77 -20.33 6.54
N LYS A 257 -9.19 -21.57 6.32
CA LYS A 257 -9.29 -22.15 4.98
C LYS A 257 -10.43 -21.49 4.22
N ALA A 258 -10.20 -21.15 2.95
CA ALA A 258 -11.18 -20.46 2.14
C ALA A 258 -11.03 -20.77 0.64
N GLU A 259 -12.16 -20.74 -0.07
CA GLU A 259 -12.24 -20.85 -1.53
C GLU A 259 -12.95 -19.63 -2.10
N GLY A 260 -12.84 -19.38 -3.40
CA GLY A 260 -13.43 -18.21 -4.05
C GLY A 260 -12.52 -16.98 -4.01
N SER A 261 -13.07 -15.80 -4.32
CA SER A 261 -12.35 -14.56 -4.54
C SER A 261 -12.64 -13.54 -3.43
N LEU A 262 -11.63 -12.75 -3.09
CA LEU A 262 -11.73 -11.61 -2.15
C LEU A 262 -12.39 -10.36 -2.78
N PHE A 263 -12.76 -10.39 -4.06
CA PHE A 263 -13.26 -9.18 -4.71
C PHE A 263 -14.56 -8.64 -4.08
N ASP A 264 -15.49 -9.51 -3.72
CA ASP A 264 -16.70 -9.08 -3.02
C ASP A 264 -16.41 -8.61 -1.59
N THR A 265 -15.43 -9.21 -0.91
CA THR A 265 -14.93 -8.68 0.37
C THR A 265 -14.39 -7.25 0.20
N TYR A 266 -13.63 -6.98 -0.88
CA TYR A 266 -13.19 -5.63 -1.21
C TYR A 266 -14.37 -4.67 -1.41
N ARG A 267 -15.40 -5.07 -2.16
CA ARG A 267 -16.61 -4.27 -2.40
C ARG A 267 -17.34 -3.90 -1.10
N VAL A 268 -17.42 -4.84 -0.16
CA VAL A 268 -17.99 -4.59 1.17
C VAL A 268 -17.11 -3.61 1.96
N LEU A 269 -15.80 -3.84 2.04
CA LEU A 269 -14.86 -2.94 2.71
C LEU A 269 -14.95 -1.51 2.17
N ARG A 270 -15.05 -1.37 0.85
CA ARG A 270 -15.20 -0.08 0.15
C ARG A 270 -16.44 0.69 0.61
N ALA A 271 -17.52 0.00 0.89
CA ALA A 271 -18.79 0.59 1.31
C ALA A 271 -18.87 0.83 2.83
N THR A 272 -18.32 -0.10 3.63
CA THR A 272 -18.47 -0.07 5.09
C THR A 272 -17.31 0.59 5.83
N ASN A 273 -16.10 0.56 5.24
CA ASN A 273 -14.87 1.08 5.85
C ASN A 273 -14.06 1.95 4.87
N PRO A 274 -14.69 2.99 4.27
CA PRO A 274 -13.99 3.87 3.34
C PRO A 274 -12.76 4.49 4.01
N SER A 275 -11.60 4.40 3.33
CA SER A 275 -10.29 4.81 3.84
C SER A 275 -9.51 5.57 2.77
N PRO A 276 -8.50 6.39 3.13
CA PRO A 276 -7.66 7.08 2.16
C PRO A 276 -6.98 6.17 1.15
N TYR A 277 -6.68 4.94 1.54
CA TYR A 277 -6.10 3.92 0.66
C TYR A 277 -6.98 2.68 0.66
N MET A 278 -7.71 2.50 -0.43
CA MET A 278 -8.48 1.30 -0.74
C MET A 278 -7.74 0.54 -1.83
N PHE A 279 -7.49 -0.74 -1.64
CA PHE A 279 -6.73 -1.52 -2.60
C PHE A 279 -7.26 -2.94 -2.76
N TYR A 280 -7.20 -3.39 -4.00
CA TYR A 280 -7.41 -4.77 -4.40
C TYR A 280 -6.30 -5.19 -5.36
N PHE A 281 -5.71 -6.36 -5.13
CA PHE A 281 -4.71 -6.98 -5.99
C PHE A 281 -5.06 -8.43 -6.27
N SER A 282 -4.79 -8.87 -7.47
CA SER A 282 -4.87 -10.28 -7.87
C SER A 282 -3.63 -10.64 -8.66
N SER A 283 -3.03 -11.78 -8.35
CA SER A 283 -1.91 -12.38 -9.09
C SER A 283 -2.05 -13.90 -9.16
N ASP A 284 -1.02 -14.60 -9.63
CA ASP A 284 -1.06 -16.07 -9.79
C ASP A 284 -1.26 -16.82 -8.47
N ASP A 285 -0.67 -16.32 -7.38
CA ASP A 285 -0.58 -17.02 -6.10
C ASP A 285 -1.15 -16.26 -4.89
N ILE A 286 -1.46 -14.98 -5.05
CA ILE A 286 -1.99 -14.15 -3.96
C ILE A 286 -3.10 -13.22 -4.44
N GLU A 287 -4.11 -13.05 -3.61
CA GLU A 287 -5.16 -12.06 -3.75
C GLU A 287 -5.23 -11.24 -2.47
N ILE A 288 -5.32 -9.91 -2.57
CA ILE A 288 -5.25 -8.98 -1.45
C ILE A 288 -6.40 -7.99 -1.55
N ALA A 289 -7.09 -7.75 -0.44
CA ALA A 289 -8.13 -6.73 -0.31
C ALA A 289 -7.95 -5.96 0.99
N GLY A 290 -8.02 -4.63 0.95
CA GLY A 290 -7.82 -3.84 2.16
C GLY A 290 -8.25 -2.38 2.06
N ALA A 291 -8.24 -1.74 3.23
CA ALA A 291 -8.69 -0.37 3.46
C ALA A 291 -7.78 0.29 4.53
N SER A 292 -6.62 0.79 4.11
CA SER A 292 -5.66 1.40 5.04
C SER A 292 -5.96 2.88 5.28
N PRO A 293 -6.01 3.32 6.53
CA PRO A 293 -6.18 4.73 6.85
C PRO A 293 -4.87 5.54 6.81
N GLU A 294 -3.71 4.89 6.72
CA GLU A 294 -2.43 5.51 7.05
C GLU A 294 -1.43 5.45 5.90
N THR A 295 -0.89 6.61 5.51
CA THR A 295 0.21 6.71 4.56
C THR A 295 1.51 6.22 5.20
N LEU A 296 2.26 5.36 4.51
CA LEU A 296 3.63 5.03 4.91
C LEU A 296 4.59 6.12 4.45
N ALA A 297 4.68 6.28 3.14
CA ALA A 297 5.60 7.22 2.50
C ALA A 297 5.00 7.74 1.20
N ARG A 298 5.14 9.04 0.97
CA ARG A 298 4.81 9.70 -0.28
C ARG A 298 5.97 10.57 -0.72
N LEU A 299 6.43 10.37 -1.93
CA LEU A 299 7.42 11.25 -2.60
C LEU A 299 6.76 11.86 -3.83
N ALA A 300 6.66 13.18 -3.86
CA ALA A 300 6.14 13.94 -4.98
C ALA A 300 7.19 14.95 -5.44
N GLY A 301 7.81 14.70 -6.59
CA GLY A 301 8.98 15.45 -7.01
C GLY A 301 10.14 15.27 -6.02
N THR A 302 10.44 16.31 -5.24
CA THR A 302 11.50 16.27 -4.22
C THR A 302 10.99 16.27 -2.79
N GLU A 303 9.66 16.37 -2.60
CA GLU A 303 9.05 16.39 -1.28
C GLU A 303 8.67 14.99 -0.82
N LEU A 304 9.36 14.52 0.23
CA LEU A 304 9.05 13.29 0.93
C LEU A 304 8.17 13.59 2.14
N SER A 305 7.11 12.82 2.34
CA SER A 305 6.17 13.02 3.45
C SER A 305 5.70 11.70 4.06
N THR A 306 5.35 11.76 5.36
CA THR A 306 4.65 10.71 6.10
C THR A 306 3.59 11.34 7.00
N PHE A 307 2.55 10.56 7.34
CA PHE A 307 1.35 11.08 8.02
C PHE A 307 1.03 10.22 9.25
N PRO A 308 1.77 10.36 10.36
CA PRO A 308 1.49 9.61 11.57
C PRO A 308 0.10 9.94 12.12
N LEU A 309 -0.66 8.87 12.42
CA LEU A 309 -1.97 8.91 13.05
C LEU A 309 -1.90 8.19 14.40
N ALA A 310 -2.47 8.80 15.44
CA ALA A 310 -2.61 8.18 16.76
C ALA A 310 -3.88 8.67 17.45
N GLY A 311 -4.20 8.05 18.57
CA GLY A 311 -5.39 8.36 19.32
C GLY A 311 -6.67 8.03 18.53
N THR A 312 -7.69 7.54 19.19
CA THR A 312 -8.95 7.19 18.51
C THR A 312 -10.13 7.56 19.39
N ARG A 313 -11.10 8.25 18.80
CA ARG A 313 -12.44 8.42 19.39
C ARG A 313 -13.49 8.11 18.34
N PRO A 314 -14.66 7.57 18.74
CA PRO A 314 -15.79 7.41 17.82
C PRO A 314 -16.29 8.79 17.36
N ARG A 315 -17.01 8.81 16.23
CA ARG A 315 -17.73 10.00 15.79
C ARG A 315 -18.94 10.27 16.69
N GLY A 316 -19.19 11.53 16.98
CA GLY A 316 -20.39 11.96 17.68
C GLY A 316 -21.66 11.80 16.84
N LYS A 317 -22.79 11.54 17.48
CA LYS A 317 -24.10 11.48 16.81
C LYS A 317 -24.61 12.86 16.41
N THR A 318 -24.18 13.90 17.12
CA THR A 318 -24.45 15.30 16.82
C THR A 318 -23.14 16.06 16.64
N LYS A 319 -23.20 17.26 16.07
CA LYS A 319 -22.04 18.11 15.89
C LYS A 319 -21.41 18.54 17.22
N GLU A 320 -22.26 18.78 18.24
CA GLU A 320 -21.84 19.17 19.58
C GLU A 320 -21.12 18.02 20.28
N GLU A 321 -21.63 16.79 20.15
CA GLU A 321 -20.99 15.58 20.69
C GLU A 321 -19.66 15.30 19.99
N ASP A 322 -19.60 15.45 18.66
CA ASP A 322 -18.37 15.28 17.86
C ASP A 322 -17.28 16.27 18.30
N LEU A 323 -17.65 17.54 18.53
CA LEU A 323 -16.72 18.57 19.05
C LEU A 323 -16.30 18.31 20.51
N ALA A 324 -17.16 17.72 21.33
CA ALA A 324 -16.79 17.36 22.71
C ALA A 324 -15.79 16.21 22.73
N LEU A 325 -15.99 15.19 21.88
CA LEU A 325 -15.05 14.07 21.71
C LEU A 325 -13.70 14.52 21.16
N GLU A 326 -13.69 15.46 20.20
CA GLU A 326 -12.46 16.09 19.69
C GLU A 326 -11.69 16.80 20.80
N LYS A 327 -12.35 17.66 21.58
CA LYS A 327 -11.72 18.37 22.69
C LYS A 327 -11.16 17.39 23.74
N GLY A 328 -11.91 16.32 24.03
CA GLY A 328 -11.47 15.28 24.95
C GLY A 328 -10.23 14.53 24.43
N LEU A 329 -10.18 14.22 23.12
CA LEU A 329 -9.03 13.57 22.51
C LEU A 329 -7.77 14.47 22.54
N LEU A 330 -7.91 15.75 22.19
CA LEU A 330 -6.81 16.71 22.20
C LEU A 330 -6.34 17.08 23.62
N ALA A 331 -7.16 16.88 24.65
CA ALA A 331 -6.81 17.11 26.04
C ALA A 331 -6.19 15.88 26.73
N ASP A 332 -6.28 14.70 26.11
CA ASP A 332 -5.76 13.46 26.66
C ASP A 332 -4.23 13.44 26.60
N GLU A 333 -3.57 13.51 27.76
CA GLU A 333 -2.11 13.60 27.86
C GLU A 333 -1.42 12.33 27.34
N LYS A 334 -2.02 11.15 27.54
CA LYS A 334 -1.47 9.86 27.07
C LYS A 334 -1.48 9.81 25.54
N GLU A 335 -2.62 10.12 24.93
CA GLU A 335 -2.78 10.11 23.47
C GLU A 335 -1.84 11.14 22.80
N ARG A 336 -1.67 12.30 23.40
CA ARG A 336 -0.73 13.32 22.94
C ARG A 336 0.73 12.90 23.07
N ALA A 337 1.10 12.24 24.16
CA ALA A 337 2.47 11.74 24.37
C ALA A 337 2.80 10.65 23.35
N GLU A 338 1.88 9.72 23.10
CA GLU A 338 2.02 8.70 22.07
C GLU A 338 2.16 9.32 20.68
N HIS A 339 1.28 10.27 20.34
CA HIS A 339 1.34 10.96 19.06
C HIS A 339 2.66 11.72 18.86
N ASN A 340 3.17 12.40 19.89
CA ASN A 340 4.47 13.06 19.83
C ASN A 340 5.61 12.08 19.50
N MET A 341 5.60 10.92 20.13
CA MET A 341 6.59 9.87 19.85
C MET A 341 6.53 9.42 18.38
N LEU A 342 5.33 9.25 17.82
CA LEU A 342 5.17 8.88 16.41
C LEU A 342 5.60 9.98 15.45
N VAL A 343 5.33 11.24 15.77
CA VAL A 343 5.85 12.39 15.01
C VAL A 343 7.37 12.43 15.02
N ASP A 344 8.01 12.20 16.18
CA ASP A 344 9.47 12.17 16.29
C ASP A 344 10.07 10.97 15.53
N LEU A 345 9.43 9.81 15.54
CA LEU A 345 9.82 8.68 14.69
C LEU A 345 9.74 9.05 13.20
N GLY A 346 8.66 9.67 12.76
CA GLY A 346 8.49 10.13 11.37
C GLY A 346 9.55 11.17 10.99
N ARG A 347 9.86 12.13 11.87
CA ARG A 347 10.94 13.11 11.67
C ARG A 347 12.30 12.43 11.53
N ASN A 348 12.58 11.44 12.38
CA ASN A 348 13.82 10.68 12.32
C ASN A 348 13.92 9.88 11.02
N ASP A 349 12.86 9.18 10.60
CA ASP A 349 12.84 8.36 9.40
C ASP A 349 13.03 9.21 8.13
N ILE A 350 12.26 10.29 7.98
CA ILE A 350 12.40 11.26 6.88
C ILE A 350 13.78 11.93 6.91
N GLY A 351 14.28 12.27 8.11
CA GLY A 351 15.57 12.94 8.29
C GLY A 351 16.77 12.14 7.79
N LYS A 352 16.70 10.81 7.77
CA LYS A 352 17.79 9.93 7.27
C LYS A 352 18.16 10.25 5.81
N ILE A 353 17.19 10.66 5.00
CA ILE A 353 17.36 10.85 3.55
C ILE A 353 17.03 12.26 3.06
N SER A 354 16.60 13.15 3.94
CA SER A 354 16.30 14.54 3.60
C SER A 354 17.53 15.45 3.68
N LYS A 355 17.49 16.56 2.95
CA LYS A 355 18.45 17.66 3.07
C LYS A 355 18.41 18.22 4.47
N ILE A 356 19.59 18.52 5.03
CA ILE A 356 19.70 19.06 6.39
C ILE A 356 18.89 20.35 6.51
N GLY A 357 18.11 20.47 7.60
CA GLY A 357 17.29 21.65 7.87
C GLY A 357 15.97 21.73 7.11
N THR A 358 15.61 20.73 6.31
CA THR A 358 14.36 20.73 5.54
C THR A 358 13.23 19.91 6.17
N VAL A 359 13.52 19.11 7.20
CA VAL A 359 12.48 18.33 7.90
C VAL A 359 11.58 19.28 8.68
N ASN A 360 10.30 19.23 8.38
CA ASN A 360 9.29 20.10 8.97
C ASN A 360 8.05 19.30 9.39
N VAL A 361 7.32 19.81 10.38
CA VAL A 361 5.99 19.33 10.76
C VAL A 361 4.98 20.39 10.32
N GLU A 362 4.40 20.19 9.14
CA GLU A 362 3.50 21.17 8.51
C GLU A 362 2.15 21.25 9.22
N LYS A 363 1.61 20.08 9.58
CA LYS A 363 0.41 19.96 10.41
C LYS A 363 0.81 19.20 11.67
N TYR A 364 0.40 19.70 12.80
CA TYR A 364 0.73 19.11 14.09
C TYR A 364 -0.49 18.98 14.97
N MET A 365 -0.78 17.75 15.40
CA MET A 365 -1.91 17.40 16.27
C MET A 365 -3.26 17.92 15.76
N CYS A 366 -3.53 17.78 14.45
CA CYS A 366 -4.82 18.10 13.87
C CYS A 366 -5.79 16.91 14.00
N ILE A 367 -7.08 17.19 14.13
CA ILE A 367 -8.07 16.12 14.11
C ILE A 367 -8.42 15.73 12.68
N GLU A 368 -8.13 14.48 12.34
CA GLU A 368 -8.53 13.85 11.09
C GLU A 368 -9.81 13.03 11.32
N ARG A 369 -10.87 13.37 10.56
CA ARG A 369 -12.20 12.74 10.70
C ARG A 369 -12.43 11.73 9.60
N PHE A 370 -12.70 10.51 10.01
CA PHE A 370 -13.13 9.43 9.14
C PHE A 370 -14.62 9.13 9.33
N SER A 371 -15.16 8.17 8.60
CA SER A 371 -16.59 7.83 8.65
C SER A 371 -17.12 7.46 10.04
N HIS A 372 -16.34 6.70 10.81
CA HIS A 372 -16.76 6.14 12.11
C HIS A 372 -15.89 6.59 13.29
N VAL A 373 -14.72 7.11 13.03
CA VAL A 373 -13.73 7.50 14.05
C VAL A 373 -13.07 8.81 13.70
N MET A 374 -12.43 9.45 14.69
CA MET A 374 -11.49 10.55 14.51
C MET A 374 -10.16 10.18 15.16
N HIS A 375 -9.07 10.69 14.58
CA HIS A 375 -7.70 10.51 15.06
C HIS A 375 -6.98 11.84 15.21
N ILE A 376 -5.92 11.86 16.00
CA ILE A 376 -4.92 12.93 15.98
C ILE A 376 -3.97 12.62 14.82
N GLY A 377 -3.81 13.54 13.89
CA GLY A 377 -2.92 13.42 12.74
C GLY A 377 -1.89 14.53 12.69
N SER A 378 -0.73 14.23 12.14
CA SER A 378 0.32 15.19 11.81
C SER A 378 0.88 14.89 10.43
N THR A 379 1.48 15.90 9.79
CA THR A 379 2.18 15.76 8.51
C THR A 379 3.65 16.11 8.72
N VAL A 380 4.53 15.16 8.47
CA VAL A 380 5.98 15.37 8.50
C VAL A 380 6.50 15.35 7.07
N THR A 381 7.21 16.41 6.68
CA THR A 381 7.77 16.58 5.33
C THR A 381 9.27 16.79 5.37
N GLY A 382 9.94 16.57 4.24
CA GLY A 382 11.34 16.88 4.05
C GLY A 382 11.70 16.88 2.57
N GLN A 383 12.70 17.66 2.18
CA GLN A 383 13.23 17.64 0.81
C GLN A 383 14.24 16.51 0.69
N ILE A 384 13.96 15.52 -0.17
CA ILE A 384 14.87 14.39 -0.39
C ILE A 384 16.24 14.89 -0.94
N ARG A 385 17.33 14.27 -0.51
CA ARG A 385 18.66 14.59 -1.03
C ARG A 385 18.78 14.17 -2.49
N ASP A 386 19.65 14.87 -3.24
CA ASP A 386 19.85 14.64 -4.68
C ASP A 386 20.47 13.26 -5.00
N ASP A 387 21.11 12.61 -4.02
CA ASP A 387 21.66 11.25 -4.09
C ASP A 387 20.68 10.15 -3.67
N LYS A 388 19.42 10.50 -3.40
CA LYS A 388 18.36 9.62 -2.88
C LYS A 388 17.17 9.56 -3.82
N ASP A 389 16.41 8.47 -3.74
CA ASP A 389 15.25 8.20 -4.60
C ASP A 389 14.06 7.57 -3.85
N ALA A 390 13.02 7.19 -4.60
CA ALA A 390 11.82 6.56 -4.05
C ALA A 390 12.09 5.24 -3.32
N VAL A 391 13.09 4.46 -3.74
CA VAL A 391 13.50 3.22 -3.07
C VAL A 391 14.12 3.53 -1.72
N ASP A 392 14.99 4.55 -1.65
CA ASP A 392 15.54 5.04 -0.37
C ASP A 392 14.41 5.52 0.56
N GLY A 393 13.31 6.06 0.01
CA GLY A 393 12.11 6.43 0.77
C GLY A 393 11.47 5.24 1.48
N VAL A 394 11.31 4.13 0.78
CA VAL A 394 10.84 2.87 1.36
C VAL A 394 11.83 2.37 2.42
N ASP A 395 13.11 2.30 2.09
CA ASP A 395 14.17 1.79 2.98
C ASP A 395 14.29 2.59 4.28
N ALA A 396 14.08 3.90 4.25
CA ALA A 396 14.20 4.76 5.42
C ALA A 396 13.01 4.65 6.38
N ILE A 397 11.81 4.45 5.85
CA ILE A 397 10.56 4.56 6.63
C ILE A 397 10.02 3.19 7.03
N LEU A 398 10.14 2.17 6.18
CA LEU A 398 9.62 0.83 6.44
C LEU A 398 10.42 0.07 7.52
N PRO A 399 9.72 -0.58 8.50
CA PRO A 399 8.32 -0.44 8.81
C PRO A 399 8.01 0.87 9.54
N ALA A 400 6.75 1.30 9.45
CA ALA A 400 6.29 2.47 10.19
C ALA A 400 6.47 2.30 11.70
N GLY A 401 6.68 3.42 12.42
CA GLY A 401 6.75 3.42 13.88
C GLY A 401 5.50 2.87 14.54
N THR A 402 4.33 3.18 13.96
CA THR A 402 3.00 2.69 14.38
C THR A 402 2.83 1.17 14.27
N LEU A 403 3.71 0.47 13.56
CA LEU A 403 3.70 -0.99 13.37
C LEU A 403 4.96 -1.68 13.93
N SER A 404 5.92 -0.95 14.45
CA SER A 404 7.15 -1.49 15.03
C SER A 404 7.31 -1.07 16.49
N GLY A 405 7.74 0.12 16.76
CA GLY A 405 7.93 0.68 18.08
C GLY A 405 9.11 1.64 18.17
N ALA A 406 9.48 2.01 19.37
CA ALA A 406 10.51 3.00 19.65
C ALA A 406 11.46 2.53 20.75
N PRO A 407 12.79 2.51 20.54
CA PRO A 407 13.51 2.68 19.26
C PRO A 407 13.24 1.55 18.26
N LYS A 408 13.08 1.92 16.97
CA LYS A 408 12.61 1.02 15.90
C LYS A 408 13.41 -0.29 15.81
N PHE A 409 14.74 -0.21 15.74
CA PHE A 409 15.61 -1.38 15.58
C PHE A 409 15.41 -2.40 16.70
N ARG A 410 15.44 -1.94 17.97
CA ARG A 410 15.26 -2.83 19.13
C ARG A 410 13.84 -3.38 19.21
N ALA A 411 12.83 -2.58 18.88
CA ALA A 411 11.46 -3.04 18.79
C ALA A 411 11.29 -4.16 17.75
N CYS A 412 11.91 -4.05 16.57
CA CYS A 412 11.88 -5.11 15.55
C CYS A 412 12.54 -6.41 16.04
N GLN A 413 13.64 -6.34 16.82
CA GLN A 413 14.25 -7.53 17.43
C GLN A 413 13.30 -8.22 18.42
N ILE A 414 12.66 -7.42 19.29
CA ILE A 414 11.71 -7.93 20.29
C ILE A 414 10.47 -8.54 19.60
N ILE A 415 9.98 -7.92 18.53
CA ILE A 415 8.90 -8.47 17.71
C ILE A 415 9.28 -9.84 17.18
N GLN A 416 10.45 -9.97 16.58
CA GLN A 416 10.94 -11.25 16.06
C GLN A 416 11.04 -12.31 17.15
N GLU A 417 11.55 -11.94 18.32
CA GLU A 417 11.69 -12.85 19.46
C GLU A 417 10.34 -13.34 19.99
N LEU A 418 9.36 -12.45 20.09
CA LEU A 418 8.06 -12.75 20.70
C LEU A 418 7.07 -13.40 19.72
N GLU A 419 6.99 -12.93 18.49
CA GLU A 419 6.06 -13.45 17.48
C GLU A 419 6.55 -14.73 16.80
N GLN A 420 7.87 -14.90 16.65
CA GLN A 420 8.50 -16.08 16.02
C GLN A 420 7.84 -16.46 14.68
N SER A 421 7.40 -15.48 13.91
CA SER A 421 6.74 -15.65 12.62
C SER A 421 6.98 -14.44 11.72
N LYS A 422 7.14 -14.67 10.42
CA LYS A 422 7.17 -13.58 9.44
C LYS A 422 5.84 -12.81 9.52
N ARG A 423 5.92 -11.49 9.44
CA ARG A 423 4.72 -10.65 9.36
C ARG A 423 4.12 -10.61 7.96
N GLY A 424 4.94 -10.94 6.97
CA GLY A 424 4.54 -10.87 5.58
C GLY A 424 4.10 -9.46 5.19
N ILE A 425 2.95 -9.33 4.54
CA ILE A 425 2.45 -8.04 4.08
C ILE A 425 2.02 -7.10 5.22
N TYR A 426 1.62 -7.63 6.38
CA TYR A 426 1.14 -6.81 7.49
C TYR A 426 2.24 -5.91 8.05
N GLY A 427 1.98 -4.60 8.11
CA GLY A 427 2.95 -3.59 8.54
C GLY A 427 4.00 -3.27 7.48
N GLY A 428 3.86 -3.84 6.28
CA GLY A 428 4.63 -3.49 5.09
C GLY A 428 4.07 -2.25 4.38
N ALA A 429 4.42 -2.08 3.11
CA ALA A 429 3.98 -1.00 2.23
C ALA A 429 3.19 -1.55 1.04
N ILE A 430 2.07 -0.91 0.70
CA ILE A 430 1.29 -1.19 -0.52
C ILE A 430 1.12 0.11 -1.28
N GLY A 431 1.34 0.08 -2.60
CA GLY A 431 1.15 1.24 -3.46
C GLY A 431 1.96 1.15 -4.74
N TYR A 432 2.55 2.27 -5.17
CA TYR A 432 3.27 2.35 -6.41
C TYR A 432 4.55 3.20 -6.34
N LEU A 433 5.51 2.87 -7.23
CA LEU A 433 6.62 3.70 -7.64
C LEU A 433 6.42 4.03 -9.11
N ASP A 434 6.29 5.31 -9.47
CA ASP A 434 6.02 5.70 -10.84
C ASP A 434 7.29 5.88 -11.68
N PHE A 435 7.12 6.01 -13.00
CA PHE A 435 8.22 6.23 -13.93
C PHE A 435 8.79 7.65 -13.90
N ALA A 436 8.15 8.58 -13.20
CA ALA A 436 8.65 9.93 -12.98
C ALA A 436 9.52 10.04 -11.70
N GLY A 437 9.60 8.95 -10.93
CA GLY A 437 10.38 8.86 -9.69
C GLY A 437 9.59 9.17 -8.43
N ASN A 438 8.27 9.28 -8.51
CA ASN A 438 7.42 9.46 -7.34
C ASN A 438 7.10 8.12 -6.67
N LEU A 439 6.64 8.21 -5.43
CA LEU A 439 6.21 7.11 -4.57
C LEU A 439 4.92 7.48 -3.87
N ASP A 440 3.96 6.57 -3.82
CA ASP A 440 2.79 6.70 -2.96
C ASP A 440 2.41 5.32 -2.39
N THR A 441 2.57 5.17 -1.08
CA THR A 441 2.36 3.90 -0.39
C THR A 441 1.65 4.10 0.93
N CYS A 442 0.73 3.21 1.24
CA CYS A 442 0.12 3.10 2.56
C CYS A 442 0.82 2.03 3.42
N ILE A 443 0.60 2.11 4.72
CA ILE A 443 0.92 1.02 5.64
C ILE A 443 -0.06 -0.13 5.37
N ALA A 444 0.45 -1.34 5.19
CA ALA A 444 -0.35 -2.52 4.92
C ALA A 444 -1.03 -3.04 6.20
N ILE A 445 -2.17 -2.43 6.51
CA ILE A 445 -3.05 -2.77 7.64
C ILE A 445 -4.51 -2.82 7.20
N ARG A 446 -5.39 -3.35 8.04
CA ARG A 446 -6.83 -3.47 7.73
C ARG A 446 -7.07 -4.20 6.40
N LEU A 447 -6.39 -5.29 6.22
CA LEU A 447 -6.41 -6.09 5.01
C LEU A 447 -6.61 -7.57 5.30
N VAL A 448 -7.02 -8.29 4.28
CA VAL A 448 -6.97 -9.74 4.18
C VAL A 448 -6.22 -10.11 2.91
N TYR A 449 -5.39 -11.13 3.00
CA TYR A 449 -4.87 -11.79 1.80
C TYR A 449 -5.29 -13.25 1.77
N LYS A 450 -5.42 -13.79 0.55
CA LYS A 450 -5.64 -15.21 0.30
C LYS A 450 -4.47 -15.77 -0.49
N LYS A 451 -3.88 -16.84 0.02
CA LYS A 451 -2.77 -17.57 -0.58
C LYS A 451 -2.91 -19.06 -0.27
N ASN A 452 -2.67 -19.93 -1.27
CA ASN A 452 -2.69 -21.38 -1.09
C ASN A 452 -3.98 -21.95 -0.45
N GLY A 453 -5.16 -21.36 -0.75
CA GLY A 453 -6.44 -21.81 -0.19
C GLY A 453 -6.68 -21.38 1.28
N GLU A 454 -5.88 -20.47 1.78
CA GLU A 454 -5.99 -19.90 3.12
C GLU A 454 -6.11 -18.39 3.06
N ILE A 455 -6.94 -17.82 3.94
CA ILE A 455 -6.94 -16.38 4.21
C ILE A 455 -6.16 -16.09 5.48
N CYS A 456 -5.53 -14.91 5.50
CA CYS A 456 -4.90 -14.35 6.69
C CYS A 456 -5.32 -12.91 6.88
N ILE A 457 -5.77 -12.59 8.09
CA ILE A 457 -6.02 -11.24 8.60
C ILE A 457 -5.05 -11.05 9.75
N ARG A 458 -4.25 -9.98 9.75
CA ARG A 458 -3.34 -9.70 10.86
C ARG A 458 -3.61 -8.31 11.43
N SER A 459 -3.59 -8.22 12.75
CA SER A 459 -3.79 -6.98 13.48
C SER A 459 -2.92 -6.98 14.73
N GLY A 460 -2.71 -5.81 15.32
CA GLY A 460 -1.85 -5.69 16.49
C GLY A 460 -2.20 -4.51 17.38
N ALA A 461 -1.61 -4.50 18.57
CA ALA A 461 -1.75 -3.45 19.57
C ALA A 461 -0.38 -2.90 19.99
N GLY A 462 -0.32 -1.61 20.28
CA GLY A 462 0.87 -0.93 20.78
C GLY A 462 1.01 -1.13 22.29
N ILE A 463 2.05 -1.83 22.70
CA ILE A 463 2.32 -2.15 24.10
C ILE A 463 3.19 -1.08 24.73
N VAL A 464 2.72 -0.50 25.81
CA VAL A 464 3.41 0.46 26.67
C VAL A 464 3.43 -0.05 28.11
N ALA A 465 4.14 0.62 29.02
CA ALA A 465 4.31 0.20 30.42
C ALA A 465 2.97 -0.06 31.13
N ASP A 466 1.95 0.76 30.88
CA ASP A 466 0.63 0.66 31.52
C ASP A 466 -0.35 -0.26 30.78
N SER A 467 0.07 -0.92 29.70
CA SER A 467 -0.79 -1.83 28.94
C SER A 467 -1.34 -2.97 29.80
N VAL A 468 -2.62 -3.25 29.64
CA VAL A 468 -3.32 -4.38 30.28
C VAL A 468 -3.44 -5.50 29.26
N PRO A 469 -2.82 -6.67 29.46
CA PRO A 469 -2.71 -7.74 28.45
C PRO A 469 -4.03 -8.15 27.80
N GLU A 470 -5.10 -8.30 28.61
CA GLU A 470 -6.42 -8.68 28.12
C GLU A 470 -7.04 -7.59 27.24
N SER A 471 -6.79 -6.32 27.57
CA SER A 471 -7.28 -5.18 26.80
C SER A 471 -6.57 -5.11 25.45
N GLU A 472 -5.26 -5.34 25.41
CA GLU A 472 -4.46 -5.34 24.18
C GLU A 472 -4.86 -6.50 23.24
N PHE A 473 -5.14 -7.69 23.81
CA PHE A 473 -5.71 -8.78 23.02
C PHE A 473 -7.07 -8.41 22.41
N GLN A 474 -7.94 -7.78 23.21
CA GLN A 474 -9.25 -7.34 22.71
C GLN A 474 -9.12 -6.24 21.65
N GLU A 475 -8.17 -5.32 21.79
CA GLU A 475 -7.88 -4.30 20.79
C GLU A 475 -7.44 -4.92 19.47
N CYS A 476 -6.55 -5.90 19.54
CA CYS A 476 -6.12 -6.67 18.37
C CYS A 476 -7.34 -7.30 17.66
N CYS A 477 -8.23 -7.97 18.38
CA CYS A 477 -9.46 -8.53 17.82
C CYS A 477 -10.39 -7.46 17.24
N ASN A 478 -10.53 -6.31 17.90
CA ASN A 478 -11.37 -5.21 17.45
C ASN A 478 -10.86 -4.60 16.13
N LYS A 479 -9.54 -4.48 15.97
CA LYS A 479 -8.91 -3.97 14.73
C LYS A 479 -9.11 -4.91 13.54
N ALA A 480 -9.24 -6.22 13.74
CA ALA A 480 -9.55 -7.19 12.70
C ALA A 480 -11.04 -7.21 12.33
N ARG A 481 -11.92 -6.80 13.23
CA ARG A 481 -13.39 -6.99 13.13
C ARG A 481 -13.99 -6.49 11.82
N ALA A 482 -13.59 -5.31 11.34
CA ALA A 482 -14.14 -4.75 10.11
C ALA A 482 -13.87 -5.65 8.89
N VAL A 483 -12.67 -6.23 8.81
CA VAL A 483 -12.30 -7.15 7.74
C VAL A 483 -13.06 -8.48 7.87
N VAL A 484 -13.18 -9.01 9.09
CA VAL A 484 -13.96 -10.24 9.37
C VAL A 484 -15.41 -10.05 8.96
N GLN A 485 -16.05 -8.96 9.38
CA GLN A 485 -17.44 -8.65 9.00
C GLN A 485 -17.61 -8.49 7.49
N ALA A 486 -16.63 -7.89 6.80
CA ALA A 486 -16.68 -7.77 5.35
C ALA A 486 -16.63 -9.14 4.65
N ILE A 487 -15.85 -10.09 5.17
CA ILE A 487 -15.82 -11.46 4.68
C ILE A 487 -17.16 -12.16 4.91
N GLU A 488 -17.70 -12.06 6.12
CA GLU A 488 -18.99 -12.66 6.50
C GLU A 488 -20.12 -12.13 5.61
N THR A 489 -20.21 -10.80 5.43
CA THR A 489 -21.21 -10.17 4.55
C THR A 489 -21.04 -10.61 3.09
N ALA A 490 -19.81 -10.67 2.58
CA ALA A 490 -19.54 -11.08 1.21
C ALA A 490 -19.95 -12.53 0.93
N GLN A 491 -19.90 -13.43 1.93
CA GLN A 491 -20.32 -14.83 1.81
C GLN A 491 -21.83 -15.00 1.63
N GLU A 492 -22.63 -14.09 2.18
CA GLU A 492 -24.09 -14.12 2.09
C GLU A 492 -24.60 -13.71 0.71
N GLY A 493 -23.73 -13.08 -0.11
CA GLY A 493 -24.05 -12.49 -1.40
C GLY A 493 -24.31 -10.98 -1.28
N LEU A 494 -24.10 -10.26 -2.38
CA LEU A 494 -24.23 -8.80 -2.45
C LEU A 494 -25.40 -8.34 -3.33
N GLU A 495 -26.32 -9.25 -3.68
CA GLU A 495 -27.53 -8.99 -4.47
C GLU A 495 -28.79 -9.05 -3.62
#